data_cae1f6aa5fec115c3ec4cab3952e1d67
#
_entry.id   cae1f6aa5fec115c3ec4cab3952e1d67
#
_cell.length_a   1.000
_cell.length_b   1.000
_cell.length_c   1.000
_cell.angle_alpha   90.00
_cell.angle_beta   90.00
_cell.angle_gamma   90.00
#
_symmetry.space_group_name_H-M   'P 1'
#
loop_
_entity.id
_entity.type
_entity.pdbx_description
1 polymer ?
#
loop_
_entity_poly.entity_id
_entity_poly.type
_entity_poly.pdbx_seq_one_letter_code
_entity_poly.pdbx_strand_id
1 'polypeptide(L)'
;MNAAGTVVSIHVAPTGAAPMKTVSKIQVVAGKGLEGDRYALKIGTYSNDPGSGRDVTLIEIEAFEALRRDYQITLEPGSARRNIVTRGVALNHLVGVEFTVGDALLRGTRLCDPCAHMEKLTVKGAMRGLIHRGGLRAEIVRGGVIRIGDPIGADG
;
A
#
# COMPACT_ATOMS: atom_id res chain seq x y z
N MET A 1 -8.45 3.27 21.20
CA MET A 1 -8.42 3.22 19.72
C MET A 1 -9.22 2.02 19.23
N ASN A 2 -10.18 2.26 18.38
CA ASN A 2 -10.96 1.18 17.76
C ASN A 2 -10.29 0.75 16.46
N ALA A 3 -10.25 -0.56 16.20
CA ALA A 3 -9.76 -1.05 14.93
C ALA A 3 -10.75 -0.63 13.83
N ALA A 4 -10.21 0.02 12.77
CA ALA A 4 -11.00 0.48 11.64
C ALA A 4 -10.94 -0.48 10.46
N GLY A 5 -10.04 -1.47 10.51
CA GLY A 5 -9.88 -2.43 9.42
C GLY A 5 -8.83 -3.48 9.73
N THR A 6 -8.48 -4.27 8.72
CA THR A 6 -7.51 -5.35 8.85
C THR A 6 -6.57 -5.41 7.65
N VAL A 7 -5.39 -5.99 7.87
CA VAL A 7 -4.41 -6.30 6.81
C VAL A 7 -4.85 -7.58 6.10
N VAL A 8 -5.09 -7.50 4.79
CA VAL A 8 -5.50 -8.64 3.97
C VAL A 8 -4.29 -9.37 3.41
N SER A 9 -3.31 -8.62 2.86
CA SER A 9 -2.10 -9.21 2.30
C SER A 9 -0.96 -8.20 2.30
N ILE A 10 0.27 -8.72 2.17
CA ILE A 10 1.49 -7.92 2.20
C ILE A 10 2.36 -8.31 1.01
N HIS A 11 2.86 -7.32 0.27
CA HIS A 11 3.62 -7.55 -0.96
C HIS A 11 4.86 -6.67 -0.99
N VAL A 12 5.97 -7.25 -1.39
CA VAL A 12 7.24 -6.53 -1.53
C VAL A 12 7.88 -6.86 -2.87
N ALA A 13 8.69 -5.96 -3.40
CA ALA A 13 9.48 -6.20 -4.60
C ALA A 13 10.86 -5.59 -4.42
N PRO A 14 11.93 -6.33 -4.75
CA PRO A 14 13.30 -5.83 -4.58
C PRO A 14 13.65 -4.70 -5.55
N THR A 15 12.96 -4.62 -6.70
CA THR A 15 13.17 -3.53 -7.68
C THR A 15 11.83 -3.01 -8.17
N GLY A 16 11.84 -1.83 -8.80
CA GLY A 16 10.61 -1.19 -9.29
C GLY A 16 9.85 -1.97 -10.36
N ALA A 17 10.52 -2.86 -11.10
CA ALA A 17 9.90 -3.64 -12.17
C ALA A 17 9.78 -5.12 -11.82
N ALA A 18 10.35 -5.58 -10.72
CA ALA A 18 10.28 -6.97 -10.32
C ALA A 18 8.85 -7.37 -9.92
N PRO A 19 8.46 -8.63 -10.12
CA PRO A 19 7.19 -9.12 -9.61
C PRO A 19 7.11 -8.95 -8.10
N MET A 20 5.91 -8.64 -7.61
CA MET A 20 5.68 -8.52 -6.17
C MET A 20 5.67 -9.89 -5.53
N LYS A 21 6.38 -10.02 -4.41
CA LYS A 21 6.41 -11.23 -3.61
C LYS A 21 5.45 -11.07 -2.43
N THR A 22 4.57 -12.05 -2.23
CA THR A 22 3.63 -12.06 -1.10
C THR A 22 4.31 -12.65 0.12
N VAL A 23 4.17 -11.98 1.26
CA VAL A 23 4.71 -12.47 2.54
C VAL A 23 3.62 -12.45 3.61
N SER A 24 3.76 -13.30 4.63
CA SER A 24 2.76 -13.38 5.70
C SER A 24 3.01 -12.37 6.82
N LYS A 25 4.24 -11.91 6.95
CA LYS A 25 4.62 -10.88 7.91
C LYS A 25 5.85 -10.14 7.39
N ILE A 26 6.06 -8.92 7.87
CA ILE A 26 7.18 -8.09 7.44
C ILE A 26 7.61 -7.17 8.57
N GLN A 27 8.91 -6.93 8.70
CA GLN A 27 9.46 -5.88 9.55
C GLN A 27 9.45 -4.58 8.79
N VAL A 28 8.91 -3.52 9.39
CA VAL A 28 8.96 -2.17 8.82
C VAL A 28 9.89 -1.29 9.64
N VAL A 29 10.57 -0.39 8.95
CA VAL A 29 11.62 0.44 9.54
C VAL A 29 11.30 1.91 9.31
N ALA A 30 11.26 2.69 10.39
CA ALA A 30 10.93 4.11 10.34
C ALA A 30 11.85 4.85 9.37
N GLY A 31 11.24 5.66 8.51
CA GLY A 31 11.94 6.46 7.51
C GLY A 31 12.50 5.68 6.33
N LYS A 32 12.27 4.37 6.25
CA LYS A 32 12.81 3.53 5.18
C LYS A 32 11.73 2.76 4.41
N GLY A 33 10.97 1.92 5.09
CA GLY A 33 9.93 1.12 4.45
C GLY A 33 9.90 -0.31 4.95
N LEU A 34 9.34 -1.21 4.13
CA LEU A 34 9.26 -2.64 4.42
C LEU A 34 10.59 -3.32 4.09
N GLU A 35 11.08 -4.14 5.00
CA GLU A 35 12.33 -4.86 4.80
C GLU A 35 12.30 -5.69 3.52
N GLY A 36 13.32 -5.53 2.69
CA GLY A 36 13.43 -6.22 1.40
C GLY A 36 12.64 -5.59 0.25
N ASP A 37 11.86 -4.54 0.52
CA ASP A 37 11.13 -3.84 -0.53
C ASP A 37 11.99 -2.75 -1.18
N ARG A 38 11.65 -2.41 -2.43
CA ARG A 38 12.39 -1.44 -3.24
C ARG A 38 12.51 -0.06 -2.59
N TYR A 39 11.50 0.38 -1.85
CA TYR A 39 11.54 1.68 -1.18
C TYR A 39 12.55 1.67 -0.04
N ALA A 40 12.58 0.62 0.76
CA ALA A 40 13.56 0.47 1.83
C ALA A 40 14.98 0.34 1.29
N LEU A 41 15.14 -0.31 0.13
CA LEU A 41 16.43 -0.48 -0.55
C LEU A 41 16.83 0.74 -1.39
N LYS A 42 15.88 1.67 -1.60
CA LYS A 42 16.07 2.90 -2.38
C LYS A 42 16.49 2.65 -3.83
N ILE A 43 15.96 1.58 -4.42
CA ILE A 43 16.23 1.19 -5.80
C ILE A 43 14.96 1.03 -6.64
N GLY A 44 13.82 1.51 -6.14
CA GLY A 44 12.56 1.50 -6.87
C GLY A 44 12.45 2.67 -7.84
N THR A 45 11.43 2.62 -8.71
CA THR A 45 11.20 3.64 -9.75
C THR A 45 11.11 5.05 -9.17
N TYR A 46 10.57 5.21 -7.98
CA TYR A 46 10.39 6.51 -7.34
C TYR A 46 11.22 6.68 -6.07
N SER A 47 12.27 5.90 -5.90
CA SER A 47 13.05 5.87 -4.66
C SER A 47 14.10 6.96 -4.53
N ASN A 48 14.33 7.77 -5.58
CA ASN A 48 15.33 8.85 -5.52
C ASN A 48 14.81 10.11 -4.85
N ASP A 49 13.64 10.09 -4.25
CA ASP A 49 13.05 11.27 -3.61
C ASP A 49 12.86 10.99 -2.12
N PRO A 50 13.96 10.98 -1.34
CA PRO A 50 13.90 10.67 0.09
C PRO A 50 13.10 11.73 0.83
N GLY A 51 12.35 11.30 1.86
CA GLY A 51 11.52 12.21 2.64
C GLY A 51 10.21 12.58 1.99
N SER A 52 9.87 11.96 0.85
CA SER A 52 8.63 12.23 0.13
C SER A 52 7.42 11.50 0.72
N GLY A 53 7.59 10.73 1.80
CA GLY A 53 6.52 9.92 2.38
C GLY A 53 6.22 8.65 1.59
N ARG A 54 7.22 8.13 0.90
CA ARG A 54 7.08 6.94 0.04
C ARG A 54 7.63 5.66 0.68
N ASP A 55 7.57 5.58 2.01
CA ASP A 55 8.10 4.42 2.73
C ASP A 55 7.25 3.19 2.48
N VAL A 56 5.94 3.36 2.34
CA VAL A 56 5.00 2.27 2.18
C VAL A 56 3.77 2.74 1.40
N THR A 57 3.15 1.81 0.66
CA THR A 57 1.91 2.07 -0.05
C THR A 57 0.84 1.09 0.40
N LEU A 58 -0.40 1.57 0.49
CA LEU A 58 -1.54 0.76 0.91
C LEU A 58 -2.66 0.90 -0.12
N ILE A 59 -3.47 -0.14 -0.28
CA ILE A 59 -4.65 -0.10 -1.15
C ILE A 59 -5.77 -0.93 -0.54
N GLU A 60 -7.01 -0.50 -0.71
CA GLU A 60 -8.17 -1.20 -0.21
C GLU A 60 -8.53 -2.38 -1.12
N ILE A 61 -8.79 -3.54 -0.53
CA ILE A 61 -9.27 -4.70 -1.31
C ILE A 61 -10.60 -4.37 -2.01
N GLU A 62 -11.39 -3.48 -1.42
CA GLU A 62 -12.64 -3.00 -2.00
C GLU A 62 -12.44 -2.31 -3.35
N ALA A 63 -11.25 -1.72 -3.58
CA ALA A 63 -10.92 -1.12 -4.89
C ALA A 63 -10.86 -2.18 -5.98
N PHE A 64 -10.31 -3.35 -5.67
CA PHE A 64 -10.25 -4.47 -6.62
C PHE A 64 -11.64 -5.07 -6.84
N GLU A 65 -12.45 -5.15 -5.79
CA GLU A 65 -13.84 -5.63 -5.89
C GLU A 65 -14.66 -4.69 -6.78
N ALA A 66 -14.49 -3.38 -6.63
CA ALA A 66 -15.16 -2.41 -7.48
C ALA A 66 -14.65 -2.45 -8.93
N LEU A 67 -13.38 -2.67 -9.13
CA LEU A 67 -12.78 -2.80 -10.45
C LEU A 67 -13.41 -3.96 -11.23
N ARG A 68 -13.58 -5.10 -10.56
CA ARG A 68 -14.25 -6.26 -11.16
C ARG A 68 -15.73 -6.00 -11.44
N ARG A 69 -16.42 -5.40 -10.46
CA ARG A 69 -17.87 -5.12 -10.57
C ARG A 69 -18.18 -4.14 -11.69
N ASP A 70 -17.42 -3.04 -11.77
CA ASP A 70 -17.76 -1.91 -12.63
C ASP A 70 -17.07 -1.99 -14.00
N TYR A 71 -15.92 -2.64 -14.10
CA TYR A 71 -15.10 -2.66 -15.31
C TYR A 71 -14.81 -4.08 -15.82
N GLN A 72 -15.28 -5.12 -15.12
CA GLN A 72 -15.04 -6.54 -15.43
C GLN A 72 -13.53 -6.86 -15.51
N ILE A 73 -12.72 -6.14 -14.74
CA ILE A 73 -11.28 -6.39 -14.65
C ILE A 73 -11.01 -7.11 -13.34
N THR A 74 -10.41 -8.31 -13.44
CA THR A 74 -9.92 -9.06 -12.28
C THR A 74 -8.43 -8.83 -12.17
N LEU A 75 -8.01 -8.26 -11.03
CA LEU A 75 -6.62 -7.95 -10.77
C LEU A 75 -6.22 -8.58 -9.45
N GLU A 76 -5.13 -9.35 -9.45
CA GLU A 76 -4.60 -9.90 -8.21
C GLU A 76 -4.06 -8.77 -7.33
N PRO A 77 -4.28 -8.80 -6.01
CA PRO A 77 -3.88 -7.70 -5.15
C PRO A 77 -2.41 -7.28 -5.27
N GLY A 78 -1.48 -8.25 -5.40
CA GLY A 78 -0.06 -7.94 -5.57
C GLY A 78 0.27 -7.26 -6.90
N SER A 79 -0.56 -7.43 -7.92
CA SER A 79 -0.31 -6.88 -9.26
C SER A 79 -0.41 -5.35 -9.30
N ALA A 80 -1.14 -4.74 -8.37
CA ALA A 80 -1.25 -3.28 -8.31
C ALA A 80 0.01 -2.61 -7.77
N ARG A 81 1.00 -3.38 -7.35
CA ARG A 81 2.30 -2.90 -6.88
C ARG A 81 2.20 -2.05 -5.61
N ARG A 82 1.18 -2.28 -4.80
CA ARG A 82 1.05 -1.70 -3.47
C ARG A 82 1.51 -2.71 -2.43
N ASN A 83 2.07 -2.20 -1.33
CA ASN A 83 2.68 -3.07 -0.31
C ASN A 83 1.64 -3.76 0.57
N ILE A 84 0.67 -3.03 1.07
CA ILE A 84 -0.30 -3.54 2.03
C ILE A 84 -1.71 -3.40 1.47
N VAL A 85 -2.40 -4.52 1.37
CA VAL A 85 -3.81 -4.56 0.97
C VAL A 85 -4.64 -4.61 2.24
N THR A 86 -5.63 -3.72 2.34
CA THR A 86 -6.45 -3.55 3.54
C THR A 86 -7.91 -3.86 3.26
N ARG A 87 -8.68 -4.10 4.33
CA ARG A 87 -10.13 -4.23 4.27
C ARG A 87 -10.76 -3.42 5.39
N GLY A 88 -11.84 -2.71 5.07
CA GLY A 88 -12.67 -2.07 6.09
C GLY A 88 -12.15 -0.74 6.62
N VAL A 89 -11.18 -0.13 5.96
CA VAL A 89 -10.64 1.16 6.37
C VAL A 89 -10.65 2.15 5.19
N ALA A 90 -11.14 3.36 5.43
CA ALA A 90 -11.20 4.40 4.40
C ALA A 90 -9.83 5.09 4.28
N LEU A 91 -8.96 4.53 3.47
CA LEU A 91 -7.58 5.01 3.34
C LEU A 91 -7.51 6.47 2.88
N ASN A 92 -8.41 6.90 2.01
CA ASN A 92 -8.40 8.28 1.51
C ASN A 92 -8.58 9.32 2.63
N HIS A 93 -9.18 8.92 3.74
CA HIS A 93 -9.38 9.81 4.89
C HIS A 93 -8.17 9.86 5.82
N LEU A 94 -7.12 9.09 5.54
CA LEU A 94 -5.93 9.02 6.39
C LEU A 94 -4.78 9.92 5.92
N VAL A 95 -4.98 10.73 4.90
CA VAL A 95 -3.97 11.72 4.50
C VAL A 95 -3.79 12.71 5.64
N GLY A 96 -2.55 12.87 6.10
CA GLY A 96 -2.21 13.74 7.22
C GLY A 96 -2.53 13.16 8.60
N VAL A 97 -2.96 11.92 8.67
CA VAL A 97 -3.41 11.26 9.92
C VAL A 97 -2.45 10.15 10.29
N GLU A 98 -2.13 10.03 11.58
CA GLU A 98 -1.38 8.89 12.10
C GLU A 98 -2.34 7.74 12.38
N PHE A 99 -1.93 6.53 12.02
CA PHE A 99 -2.73 5.33 12.23
C PHE A 99 -1.80 4.13 12.48
N THR A 100 -2.31 3.16 13.21
CA THR A 100 -1.54 1.94 13.50
C THR A 100 -1.87 0.84 12.50
N VAL A 101 -0.85 0.07 12.14
CA VAL A 101 -0.99 -1.14 11.34
C VAL A 101 -0.18 -2.22 12.07
N GLY A 102 -0.85 -3.13 12.76
CA GLY A 102 -0.15 -4.07 13.63
C GLY A 102 0.65 -3.33 14.70
N ASP A 103 1.94 -3.63 14.77
CA ASP A 103 2.86 -3.00 15.73
C ASP A 103 3.42 -1.65 15.26
N ALA A 104 3.18 -1.28 14.01
CA ALA A 104 3.77 -0.08 13.42
C ALA A 104 2.83 1.13 13.50
N LEU A 105 3.41 2.32 13.53
CA LEU A 105 2.69 3.59 13.43
C LEU A 105 3.06 4.26 12.12
N LEU A 106 2.07 4.54 11.30
CA LEU A 106 2.22 5.17 9.99
C LEU A 106 1.54 6.54 9.99
N ARG A 107 1.96 7.39 9.06
CA ARG A 107 1.24 8.65 8.77
C ARG A 107 0.97 8.72 7.27
N GLY A 108 -0.29 8.91 6.90
CA GLY A 108 -0.67 9.12 5.50
C GLY A 108 -0.08 10.42 4.99
N THR A 109 0.55 10.37 3.81
CA THR A 109 1.18 11.55 3.22
C THR A 109 0.40 12.08 2.04
N ARG A 110 -0.02 11.21 1.14
CA ARG A 110 -0.85 11.59 -0.02
C ARG A 110 -1.48 10.38 -0.65
N LEU A 111 -2.47 10.61 -1.48
CA LEU A 111 -3.08 9.54 -2.25
C LEU A 111 -2.10 9.00 -3.30
N CYS A 112 -2.22 7.71 -3.56
CA CYS A 112 -1.41 6.98 -4.51
C CYS A 112 -2.21 6.89 -5.79
N ASP A 113 -1.91 7.75 -6.77
CA ASP A 113 -2.66 7.75 -8.01
C ASP A 113 -2.27 6.54 -8.88
N PRO A 114 -3.22 5.92 -9.58
CA PRO A 114 -2.88 4.94 -10.60
C PRO A 114 -2.17 5.66 -11.75
N CYS A 115 -1.21 4.98 -12.38
CA CYS A 115 -0.42 5.61 -13.44
C CYS A 115 -0.20 4.66 -14.62
N ALA A 116 0.34 5.21 -15.71
CA ALA A 116 0.63 4.42 -16.90
C ALA A 116 1.64 3.30 -16.61
N HIS A 117 2.58 3.52 -15.69
CA HIS A 117 3.53 2.49 -15.28
C HIS A 117 2.81 1.28 -14.65
N MET A 118 1.84 1.54 -13.75
CA MET A 118 1.04 0.47 -13.16
C MET A 118 0.25 -0.28 -14.24
N GLU A 119 -0.39 0.43 -15.17
CA GLU A 119 -1.19 -0.20 -16.23
C GLU A 119 -0.31 -1.07 -17.13
N LYS A 120 0.91 -0.60 -17.43
CA LYS A 120 1.87 -1.36 -18.24
C LYS A 120 2.27 -2.67 -17.57
N LEU A 121 2.33 -2.69 -16.23
CA LEU A 121 2.71 -3.88 -15.45
C LEU A 121 1.52 -4.76 -15.08
N THR A 122 0.30 -4.34 -15.40
CA THR A 122 -0.92 -5.08 -15.06
C THR A 122 -1.76 -5.34 -16.30
N VAL A 123 -2.98 -4.80 -16.37
CA VAL A 123 -3.90 -4.98 -17.49
C VAL A 123 -4.42 -3.65 -17.99
N LYS A 124 -4.73 -3.60 -19.30
CA LYS A 124 -5.31 -2.41 -19.90
C LYS A 124 -6.63 -2.05 -19.22
N GLY A 125 -6.79 -0.77 -18.88
CA GLY A 125 -7.97 -0.26 -18.20
C GLY A 125 -7.84 -0.19 -16.69
N ALA A 126 -6.80 -0.78 -16.09
CA ALA A 126 -6.61 -0.76 -14.64
C ALA A 126 -6.43 0.65 -14.11
N MET A 127 -5.69 1.50 -14.82
CA MET A 127 -5.48 2.89 -14.42
C MET A 127 -6.81 3.63 -14.29
N ARG A 128 -7.67 3.53 -15.31
CA ARG A 128 -8.97 4.19 -15.30
C ARG A 128 -9.88 3.67 -14.20
N GLY A 129 -9.91 2.35 -14.02
CA GLY A 129 -10.76 1.73 -13.01
C GLY A 129 -10.35 2.01 -11.59
N LEU A 130 -9.08 2.42 -11.36
CA LEU A 130 -8.57 2.73 -10.05
C LEU A 130 -8.46 4.24 -9.77
N ILE A 131 -9.02 5.09 -10.63
CA ILE A 131 -9.07 6.54 -10.36
C ILE A 131 -9.75 6.77 -9.00
N HIS A 132 -9.12 7.55 -8.13
CA HIS A 132 -9.50 7.83 -6.74
C HIS A 132 -9.46 6.59 -5.82
N ARG A 133 -8.99 5.44 -6.31
CA ARG A 133 -8.88 4.19 -5.55
C ARG A 133 -7.49 3.59 -5.66
N GLY A 134 -6.51 4.38 -6.06
CA GLY A 134 -5.13 3.91 -6.24
C GLY A 134 -4.39 3.63 -4.95
N GLY A 135 -4.94 4.03 -3.80
CA GLY A 135 -4.36 3.77 -2.49
C GLY A 135 -3.77 4.98 -1.82
N LEU A 136 -2.99 4.73 -0.77
CA LEU A 136 -2.41 5.74 0.10
C LEU A 136 -0.90 5.54 0.16
N ARG A 137 -0.14 6.62 0.04
CA ARG A 137 1.28 6.64 0.39
C ARG A 137 1.41 7.06 1.83
N ALA A 138 2.31 6.43 2.56
CA ALA A 138 2.52 6.72 3.97
C ALA A 138 3.99 6.66 4.31
N GLU A 139 4.35 7.39 5.37
CA GLU A 139 5.66 7.26 6.01
C GLU A 139 5.51 6.41 7.27
N ILE A 140 6.57 5.74 7.66
CA ILE A 140 6.60 4.93 8.87
C ILE A 140 7.16 5.81 9.99
N VAL A 141 6.31 6.13 10.96
CA VAL A 141 6.70 6.97 12.11
C VAL A 141 7.40 6.12 13.16
N ARG A 142 6.87 4.93 13.42
CA ARG A 142 7.45 3.95 14.34
C ARG A 142 7.42 2.58 13.69
N GLY A 143 8.56 1.91 13.64
CA GLY A 143 8.67 0.59 13.07
C GLY A 143 8.04 -0.50 13.93
N GLY A 144 7.99 -1.69 13.38
CA GLY A 144 7.43 -2.86 14.04
C GLY A 144 7.12 -3.95 13.04
N VAL A 145 6.47 -5.00 13.49
CA VAL A 145 6.08 -6.12 12.64
C VAL A 145 4.61 -5.96 12.23
N ILE A 146 4.36 -6.14 10.94
CA ILE A 146 3.00 -6.18 10.39
C ILE A 146 2.74 -7.60 9.90
N ARG A 147 1.58 -8.15 10.26
CA ARG A 147 1.17 -9.52 9.89
C ARG A 147 -0.18 -9.47 9.20
N ILE A 148 -0.43 -10.44 8.32
CA ILE A 148 -1.76 -10.65 7.75
C ILE A 148 -2.75 -10.86 8.89
N GLY A 149 -3.88 -10.16 8.83
CA GLY A 149 -4.92 -10.20 9.87
C GLY A 149 -4.75 -9.14 10.96
N ASP A 150 -3.64 -8.41 10.97
CA ASP A 150 -3.41 -7.36 11.96
C ASP A 150 -4.45 -6.26 11.86
N PRO A 151 -4.83 -5.66 13.01
CA PRO A 151 -5.78 -4.56 13.00
C PRO A 151 -5.15 -3.26 12.50
N ILE A 152 -5.97 -2.46 11.86
CA ILE A 152 -5.63 -1.09 11.45
C ILE A 152 -6.53 -0.16 12.24
N GLY A 153 -5.95 0.81 12.94
CA GLY A 153 -6.71 1.73 13.77
C GLY A 153 -6.26 3.16 13.61
N ALA A 154 -7.22 4.07 13.67
CA ALA A 154 -6.95 5.50 13.64
C ALA A 154 -7.72 6.17 14.76
N ASP A 155 -7.07 7.12 15.45
CA ASP A 155 -7.73 8.02 16.40
C ASP A 155 -8.36 9.13 15.56
N GLY A 156 -9.65 9.04 15.45
CA GLY A 156 -10.43 9.86 14.57
C GLY A 156 -10.65 11.24 14.83
#